data_8d0bf8ea6f8fb1d94b2c3bbec7c76610
#
_entry.id   8d0bf8ea6f8fb1d94b2c3bbec7c76610
#
_cell.length_a   1.000
_cell.length_b   1.000
_cell.length_c   1.000
_cell.angle_alpha   90.00
_cell.angle_beta   90.00
_cell.angle_gamma   90.00
#
_symmetry.space_group_name_H-M   'P 1'
#
loop_
_entity.id
_entity.type
_entity.pdbx_description
1 polymer ?
#
loop_
_entity_poly.entity_id
_entity_poly.type
_entity_poly.pdbx_seq_one_letter_code
_entity_poly.pdbx_strand_id
1 'polypeptide(L)'
;MLLALTGSTGFIGQHLVRELPRRGYRLRVLLRRPTSLPTNTASAVIGDIARPRNMSAALQDVDAVIHSAGLAQAMSGVPEDDYRVINTEATINLARAARRAGAKRFIFLSSIRAQCGPTADTVLTEALEPSPTDAYGRSKLEAERGLAELNIDWVSLRAALVYGPGVKGNMAQLMRLARSPLPLPLGGLRARRSLLAVENLLAAIETVLATQETLRRPFIVADPQALTVAEMIAAMRRGLGRWPNVFWFPATLLEHSFRAAGRNEAYERLSGSLVVDPAALMRIGWTPPLATEVGLARLMQAALDRDPIQLNRITV
;
A
#
# COMPACT_ATOMS: atom_id res chain seq x y z
N MET A 1 -10.66 16.10 -15.15
CA MET A 1 -11.10 15.77 -13.80
C MET A 1 -10.15 16.41 -12.80
N LEU A 2 -10.66 17.11 -11.77
CA LEU A 2 -9.89 17.69 -10.66
C LEU A 2 -9.96 16.74 -9.46
N LEU A 3 -8.81 16.23 -9.02
CA LEU A 3 -8.69 15.33 -7.88
C LEU A 3 -8.15 16.06 -6.66
N ALA A 4 -8.75 15.85 -5.49
CA ALA A 4 -8.15 16.25 -4.22
C ALA A 4 -7.40 15.05 -3.63
N LEU A 5 -6.16 15.26 -3.19
CA LEU A 5 -5.31 14.20 -2.61
C LEU A 5 -4.86 14.59 -1.20
N THR A 6 -5.09 13.72 -0.23
CA THR A 6 -4.46 13.79 1.10
C THR A 6 -3.30 12.82 1.21
N GLY A 7 -2.40 13.02 2.16
CA GLY A 7 -1.29 12.09 2.41
C GLY A 7 -0.15 12.16 1.40
N SER A 8 -0.02 13.26 0.67
CA SER A 8 0.97 13.50 -0.39
C SER A 8 2.43 13.35 0.04
N THR A 9 2.74 13.51 1.32
CA THR A 9 4.10 13.36 1.88
C THR A 9 4.45 11.92 2.24
N GLY A 10 3.44 11.03 2.27
CA GLY A 10 3.63 9.59 2.49
C GLY A 10 4.19 8.87 1.26
N PHE A 11 4.61 7.61 1.46
CA PHE A 11 5.20 6.79 0.38
C PHE A 11 4.28 6.71 -0.85
N ILE A 12 3.04 6.27 -0.70
CA ILE A 12 2.08 6.17 -1.81
C ILE A 12 1.75 7.56 -2.36
N GLY A 13 1.48 8.53 -1.47
CA GLY A 13 1.09 9.88 -1.86
C GLY A 13 2.11 10.59 -2.74
N GLN A 14 3.40 10.42 -2.48
CA GLN A 14 4.48 10.97 -3.32
C GLN A 14 4.45 10.42 -4.76
N HIS A 15 4.14 9.12 -4.92
CA HIS A 15 3.94 8.52 -6.23
C HIS A 15 2.70 9.08 -6.93
N LEU A 16 1.58 9.22 -6.21
CA LEU A 16 0.34 9.79 -6.75
C LEU A 16 0.52 11.24 -7.20
N VAL A 17 1.20 12.07 -6.41
CA VAL A 17 1.50 13.49 -6.77
C VAL A 17 2.29 13.58 -8.05
N ARG A 18 3.23 12.66 -8.29
CA ARG A 18 4.06 12.66 -9.49
C ARG A 18 3.35 12.09 -10.71
N GLU A 19 2.61 11.00 -10.54
CA GLU A 19 2.10 10.22 -11.67
C GLU A 19 0.70 10.65 -12.14
N LEU A 20 -0.21 11.06 -11.24
CA LEU A 20 -1.56 11.49 -11.64
C LEU A 20 -1.55 12.67 -12.63
N PRO A 21 -0.73 13.75 -12.43
CA PRO A 21 -0.66 14.82 -13.42
C PRO A 21 -0.11 14.38 -14.77
N ARG A 22 0.84 13.43 -14.80
CA ARG A 22 1.39 12.85 -16.03
C ARG A 22 0.35 12.06 -16.84
N ARG A 23 -0.70 11.58 -16.16
CA ARG A 23 -1.83 10.87 -16.76
C ARG A 23 -3.02 11.77 -17.08
N GLY A 24 -2.81 13.10 -17.04
CA GLY A 24 -3.82 14.08 -17.44
C GLY A 24 -4.80 14.51 -16.36
N TYR A 25 -4.63 14.09 -15.11
CA TYR A 25 -5.46 14.55 -14.01
C TYR A 25 -4.97 15.90 -13.48
N ARG A 26 -5.90 16.82 -13.23
CA ARG A 26 -5.62 18.00 -12.43
C ARG A 26 -5.62 17.60 -10.95
N LEU A 27 -4.61 18.02 -10.19
CA LEU A 27 -4.43 17.60 -8.81
C LEU A 27 -4.41 18.82 -7.89
N ARG A 28 -5.18 18.76 -6.81
CA ARG A 28 -5.11 19.67 -5.66
C ARG A 28 -4.71 18.86 -4.43
N VAL A 29 -3.52 19.17 -3.90
CA VAL A 29 -2.99 18.48 -2.72
C VAL A 29 -3.50 19.14 -1.45
N LEU A 30 -4.12 18.38 -0.56
CA LEU A 30 -4.57 18.82 0.75
C LEU A 30 -3.49 18.58 1.78
N LEU A 31 -2.92 19.65 2.33
CA LEU A 31 -1.76 19.61 3.21
C LEU A 31 -2.13 19.92 4.66
N ARG A 32 -1.48 19.22 5.60
CA ARG A 32 -1.54 19.58 7.01
C ARG A 32 -0.78 20.88 7.31
N ARG A 33 0.38 21.05 6.69
CA ARG A 33 1.27 22.23 6.80
C ARG A 33 1.85 22.55 5.42
N PRO A 34 2.27 23.79 5.16
CA PRO A 34 2.99 24.11 3.93
C PRO A 34 4.16 23.15 3.73
N THR A 35 4.28 22.61 2.53
CA THR A 35 5.28 21.61 2.16
C THR A 35 5.70 21.86 0.71
N SER A 36 6.97 21.67 0.40
CA SER A 36 7.46 21.72 -0.99
C SER A 36 6.83 20.59 -1.80
N LEU A 37 6.25 20.96 -2.93
CA LEU A 37 5.63 20.06 -3.91
C LEU A 37 6.31 20.22 -5.27
N PRO A 38 6.14 19.26 -6.19
CA PRO A 38 6.57 19.44 -7.58
C PRO A 38 5.97 20.73 -8.19
N THR A 39 6.72 21.34 -9.09
CA THR A 39 6.32 22.56 -9.79
C THR A 39 4.92 22.40 -10.41
N ASN A 40 4.11 23.45 -10.33
CA ASN A 40 2.73 23.51 -10.84
C ASN A 40 1.72 22.56 -10.14
N THR A 41 2.02 22.06 -8.96
CA THR A 41 1.04 21.30 -8.16
C THR A 41 0.22 22.25 -7.30
N ALA A 42 -1.09 22.35 -7.58
CA ALA A 42 -2.01 23.14 -6.76
C ALA A 42 -2.14 22.51 -5.36
N SER A 43 -2.18 23.34 -4.32
CA SER A 43 -2.32 22.84 -2.95
C SER A 43 -3.21 23.75 -2.10
N ALA A 44 -3.79 23.18 -1.06
CA ALA A 44 -4.52 23.88 -0.02
C ALA A 44 -4.08 23.38 1.36
N VAL A 45 -3.76 24.29 2.27
CA VAL A 45 -3.41 23.93 3.65
C VAL A 45 -4.70 23.84 4.46
N ILE A 46 -5.09 22.62 4.82
CA ILE A 46 -6.32 22.32 5.56
C ILE A 46 -6.08 22.12 7.07
N GLY A 47 -4.82 22.06 7.49
CA GLY A 47 -4.46 21.77 8.88
C GLY A 47 -4.56 20.28 9.21
N ASP A 48 -4.74 19.99 10.50
CA ASP A 48 -4.88 18.61 10.98
C ASP A 48 -6.27 18.07 10.65
N ILE A 49 -6.33 16.98 9.88
CA ILE A 49 -7.60 16.33 9.49
C ILE A 49 -8.35 15.72 10.69
N ALA A 50 -7.65 15.42 11.78
CA ALA A 50 -8.25 14.97 13.03
C ALA A 50 -9.05 16.09 13.73
N ARG A 51 -8.78 17.37 13.40
CA ARG A 51 -9.47 18.53 13.94
C ARG A 51 -10.27 19.19 12.81
N PRO A 52 -11.57 18.92 12.70
CA PRO A 52 -12.38 19.39 11.59
C PRO A 52 -12.29 20.92 11.43
N ARG A 53 -11.98 21.36 10.22
CA ARG A 53 -12.01 22.76 9.81
C ARG A 53 -12.95 22.90 8.61
N ASN A 54 -13.32 24.10 8.27
CA ASN A 54 -14.06 24.33 7.04
C ASN A 54 -13.16 24.01 5.84
N MET A 55 -13.48 22.94 5.13
CA MET A 55 -12.76 22.47 3.94
C MET A 55 -13.43 22.89 2.63
N SER A 56 -14.49 23.73 2.68
CA SER A 56 -15.28 24.06 1.50
C SER A 56 -14.43 24.65 0.38
N ALA A 57 -13.59 25.64 0.67
CA ALA A 57 -12.71 26.25 -0.33
C ALA A 57 -11.66 25.26 -0.89
N ALA A 58 -11.13 24.37 -0.03
CA ALA A 58 -10.15 23.36 -0.45
C ALA A 58 -10.75 22.27 -1.34
N LEU A 59 -12.04 22.01 -1.21
CA LEU A 59 -12.79 20.99 -1.96
C LEU A 59 -13.68 21.57 -3.07
N GLN A 60 -13.68 22.89 -3.27
CA GLN A 60 -14.44 23.52 -4.34
C GLN A 60 -14.04 22.96 -5.72
N ASP A 61 -15.02 22.63 -6.54
CA ASP A 61 -14.86 22.10 -7.91
C ASP A 61 -14.08 20.76 -7.99
N VAL A 62 -13.91 20.06 -6.87
CA VAL A 62 -13.27 18.75 -6.84
C VAL A 62 -14.23 17.68 -7.33
N ASP A 63 -13.84 16.94 -8.36
CA ASP A 63 -14.62 15.83 -8.93
C ASP A 63 -14.55 14.57 -8.04
N ALA A 64 -13.36 14.25 -7.53
CA ALA A 64 -13.16 13.11 -6.66
C ALA A 64 -12.04 13.35 -5.63
N VAL A 65 -12.13 12.67 -4.48
CA VAL A 65 -11.13 12.70 -3.41
C VAL A 65 -10.39 11.38 -3.34
N ILE A 66 -9.05 11.42 -3.30
CA ILE A 66 -8.19 10.28 -2.99
C ILE A 66 -7.63 10.50 -1.59
N HIS A 67 -8.07 9.68 -0.64
CA HIS A 67 -7.65 9.77 0.75
C HIS A 67 -6.57 8.74 1.07
N SER A 68 -5.31 9.20 1.05
CA SER A 68 -4.10 8.39 1.36
C SER A 68 -3.48 8.74 2.71
N ALA A 69 -3.99 9.76 3.40
CA ALA A 69 -3.50 10.12 4.73
C ALA A 69 -3.98 9.12 5.79
N GLY A 70 -3.15 8.90 6.80
CA GLY A 70 -3.47 8.05 7.93
C GLY A 70 -2.22 7.61 8.69
N LEU A 71 -2.40 7.08 9.87
CA LEU A 71 -1.36 6.39 10.62
C LEU A 71 -1.15 5.00 10.00
N ALA A 72 0.12 4.65 9.74
CA ALA A 72 0.48 3.35 9.20
C ALA A 72 0.71 2.32 10.31
N GLN A 73 0.53 1.04 9.99
CA GLN A 73 0.75 -0.09 10.92
C GLN A 73 2.17 -0.14 11.53
N ALA A 74 3.18 0.39 10.81
CA ALA A 74 4.59 0.30 11.23
C ALA A 74 4.96 1.22 12.41
N MET A 75 4.01 1.95 12.98
CA MET A 75 4.25 2.85 14.11
C MET A 75 3.98 2.09 15.42
N SER A 76 5.02 1.46 15.99
CA SER A 76 4.94 0.83 17.31
C SER A 76 4.70 1.89 18.40
N GLY A 77 3.87 1.56 19.39
CA GLY A 77 3.61 2.42 20.56
C GLY A 77 2.57 3.53 20.33
N VAL A 78 1.90 3.58 19.20
CA VAL A 78 0.78 4.51 18.98
C VAL A 78 -0.46 3.98 19.72
N PRO A 79 -1.11 4.80 20.58
CA PRO A 79 -2.36 4.43 21.23
C PRO A 79 -3.45 4.05 20.20
N GLU A 80 -4.30 3.09 20.56
CA GLU A 80 -5.40 2.67 19.70
C GLU A 80 -6.36 3.83 19.37
N ASP A 81 -6.57 4.73 20.32
CA ASP A 81 -7.43 5.89 20.14
C ASP A 81 -6.91 6.85 19.05
N ASP A 82 -5.60 7.00 18.92
CA ASP A 82 -5.02 7.80 17.83
C ASP A 82 -5.31 7.21 16.44
N TYR A 83 -5.32 5.86 16.33
CA TYR A 83 -5.75 5.21 15.09
C TYR A 83 -7.22 5.49 14.80
N ARG A 84 -8.10 5.43 15.82
CA ARG A 84 -9.53 5.74 15.68
C ARG A 84 -9.72 7.19 15.22
N VAL A 85 -9.11 8.13 15.88
CA VAL A 85 -9.25 9.58 15.56
C VAL A 85 -8.73 9.89 14.17
N ILE A 86 -7.54 9.40 13.79
CA ILE A 86 -6.85 9.79 12.55
C ILE A 86 -7.31 8.94 11.36
N ASN A 87 -7.50 7.63 11.53
CA ASN A 87 -7.85 6.76 10.41
C ASN A 87 -9.36 6.62 10.21
N THR A 88 -10.16 6.69 11.29
CA THR A 88 -11.61 6.51 11.21
C THR A 88 -12.33 7.85 11.15
N GLU A 89 -12.30 8.63 12.22
CA GLU A 89 -13.10 9.85 12.32
C GLU A 89 -12.70 10.90 11.28
N ALA A 90 -11.41 11.12 11.09
CA ALA A 90 -10.92 12.07 10.11
C ALA A 90 -11.29 11.66 8.67
N THR A 91 -11.27 10.36 8.35
CA THR A 91 -11.71 9.84 7.05
C THR A 91 -13.20 10.13 6.82
N ILE A 92 -14.06 9.82 7.79
CA ILE A 92 -15.50 10.06 7.71
C ILE A 92 -15.79 11.55 7.59
N ASN A 93 -15.12 12.39 8.37
CA ASN A 93 -15.29 13.84 8.34
C ASN A 93 -14.86 14.45 6.99
N LEU A 94 -13.75 13.97 6.42
CA LEU A 94 -13.32 14.39 5.09
C LEU A 94 -14.33 13.96 4.01
N ALA A 95 -14.87 12.75 4.09
CA ALA A 95 -15.87 12.26 3.14
C ALA A 95 -17.19 13.06 3.25
N ARG A 96 -17.61 13.42 4.46
CA ARG A 96 -18.76 14.32 4.67
C ARG A 96 -18.51 15.71 4.06
N ALA A 97 -17.32 16.26 4.21
CA ALA A 97 -16.93 17.53 3.60
C ALA A 97 -16.89 17.43 2.06
N ALA A 98 -16.33 16.36 1.50
CA ALA A 98 -16.30 16.10 0.07
C ALA A 98 -17.71 16.00 -0.52
N ARG A 99 -18.62 15.28 0.15
CA ARG A 99 -20.03 15.21 -0.26
C ARG A 99 -20.70 16.58 -0.27
N ARG A 100 -20.52 17.40 0.78
CA ARG A 100 -21.09 18.75 0.84
C ARG A 100 -20.53 19.67 -0.24
N ALA A 101 -19.29 19.47 -0.66
CA ALA A 101 -18.64 20.21 -1.74
C ALA A 101 -19.03 19.71 -3.15
N GLY A 102 -19.85 18.66 -3.26
CA GLY A 102 -20.31 18.10 -4.53
C GLY A 102 -19.35 17.12 -5.21
N ALA A 103 -18.32 16.65 -4.50
CA ALA A 103 -17.45 15.60 -5.04
C ALA A 103 -18.27 14.33 -5.32
N LYS A 104 -18.07 13.76 -6.51
CA LYS A 104 -18.84 12.61 -7.00
C LYS A 104 -18.36 11.29 -6.39
N ARG A 105 -17.05 11.16 -6.15
CA ARG A 105 -16.45 9.92 -5.66
C ARG A 105 -15.42 10.16 -4.56
N PHE A 106 -15.40 9.26 -3.58
CA PHE A 106 -14.41 9.25 -2.50
C PHE A 106 -13.65 7.93 -2.51
N ILE A 107 -12.35 7.96 -2.84
CA ILE A 107 -11.46 6.80 -2.87
C ILE A 107 -10.65 6.79 -1.58
N PHE A 108 -10.85 5.76 -0.77
CA PHE A 108 -10.12 5.55 0.48
C PHE A 108 -9.04 4.49 0.29
N LEU A 109 -7.78 4.85 0.52
CA LEU A 109 -6.71 3.86 0.57
C LEU A 109 -6.76 3.14 1.90
N SER A 110 -7.47 2.03 1.89
CA SER A 110 -7.59 1.10 3.00
C SER A 110 -6.41 0.12 2.99
N SER A 111 -6.53 -0.99 3.66
CA SER A 111 -5.51 -2.02 3.77
C SER A 111 -6.15 -3.39 3.83
N ILE A 112 -5.45 -4.40 3.37
CA ILE A 112 -5.83 -5.80 3.60
C ILE A 112 -5.93 -6.13 5.10
N ARG A 113 -5.30 -5.31 5.95
CA ARG A 113 -5.41 -5.42 7.41
C ARG A 113 -6.82 -5.11 7.93
N ALA A 114 -7.64 -4.41 7.17
CA ALA A 114 -9.06 -4.25 7.46
C ALA A 114 -9.82 -5.59 7.31
N GLN A 115 -9.31 -6.50 6.47
CA GLN A 115 -9.91 -7.82 6.22
C GLN A 115 -9.46 -8.85 7.26
N CYS A 116 -8.19 -8.84 7.66
CA CYS A 116 -7.60 -9.92 8.46
C CYS A 116 -6.41 -9.48 9.30
N GLY A 117 -5.85 -10.45 10.04
CA GLY A 117 -4.57 -10.37 10.74
C GLY A 117 -3.34 -10.31 9.80
N PRO A 118 -2.11 -10.48 10.35
CA PRO A 118 -0.86 -10.49 9.58
C PRO A 118 -0.72 -11.69 8.64
N THR A 119 -1.51 -12.74 8.88
CA THR A 119 -1.53 -14.00 8.15
C THR A 119 -2.97 -14.48 7.96
N ALA A 120 -3.19 -15.32 6.97
CA ALA A 120 -4.44 -16.01 6.72
C ALA A 120 -4.18 -17.41 6.16
N ASP A 121 -5.00 -18.39 6.57
CA ASP A 121 -4.90 -19.78 6.13
C ASP A 121 -5.65 -20.05 4.82
N THR A 122 -6.48 -19.11 4.41
CA THR A 122 -7.27 -19.18 3.17
C THR A 122 -6.98 -17.99 2.27
N VAL A 123 -7.30 -18.10 0.98
CA VAL A 123 -7.26 -16.98 0.05
C VAL A 123 -8.38 -16.01 0.42
N LEU A 124 -8.01 -14.76 0.70
CA LEU A 124 -8.97 -13.74 1.12
C LEU A 124 -9.68 -13.12 -0.09
N THR A 125 -10.99 -13.00 0.04
CA THR A 125 -11.87 -12.29 -0.89
C THR A 125 -12.73 -11.28 -0.12
N GLU A 126 -13.38 -10.34 -0.83
CA GLU A 126 -14.30 -9.38 -0.22
C GLU A 126 -15.57 -10.04 0.35
N ALA A 127 -15.87 -11.29 -0.04
CA ALA A 127 -17.03 -12.04 0.46
C ALA A 127 -16.83 -12.61 1.87
N LEU A 128 -15.58 -12.73 2.33
CA LEU A 128 -15.28 -13.20 3.68
C LEU A 128 -15.54 -12.10 4.70
N GLU A 129 -16.11 -12.47 5.84
CA GLU A 129 -16.33 -11.52 6.94
C GLU A 129 -15.00 -10.96 7.45
N PRO A 130 -14.85 -9.62 7.53
CA PRO A 130 -13.63 -9.01 8.02
C PRO A 130 -13.38 -9.29 9.50
N SER A 131 -12.16 -9.73 9.82
CA SER A 131 -11.70 -10.02 11.19
C SER A 131 -10.30 -9.44 11.46
N PRO A 132 -10.16 -8.10 11.55
CA PRO A 132 -8.88 -7.45 11.84
C PRO A 132 -8.43 -7.75 13.27
N THR A 133 -7.13 -8.02 13.45
CA THR A 133 -6.57 -8.41 14.76
C THR A 133 -5.80 -7.30 15.45
N ASP A 134 -5.55 -6.17 14.80
CA ASP A 134 -4.83 -5.04 15.38
C ASP A 134 -5.61 -3.71 15.28
N ALA A 135 -5.22 -2.73 16.07
CA ALA A 135 -5.83 -1.40 16.10
C ALA A 135 -5.84 -0.69 14.73
N TYR A 136 -4.77 -0.84 13.97
CA TYR A 136 -4.69 -0.30 12.62
C TYR A 136 -5.76 -0.91 11.69
N GLY A 137 -5.85 -2.24 11.65
CA GLY A 137 -6.84 -2.94 10.85
C GLY A 137 -8.28 -2.60 11.26
N ARG A 138 -8.56 -2.57 12.58
CA ARG A 138 -9.88 -2.16 13.11
C ARG A 138 -10.22 -0.74 12.68
N SER A 139 -9.30 0.22 12.81
CA SER A 139 -9.55 1.61 12.41
C SER A 139 -9.84 1.77 10.92
N LYS A 140 -9.18 0.98 10.06
CA LYS A 140 -9.46 0.97 8.62
C LYS A 140 -10.85 0.40 8.32
N LEU A 141 -11.22 -0.71 8.95
CA LEU A 141 -12.55 -1.32 8.79
C LEU A 141 -13.67 -0.40 9.28
N GLU A 142 -13.50 0.24 10.43
CA GLU A 142 -14.46 1.21 10.97
C GLU A 142 -14.63 2.42 10.05
N ALA A 143 -13.53 2.90 9.43
CA ALA A 143 -13.62 3.95 8.43
C ALA A 143 -14.46 3.51 7.22
N GLU A 144 -14.27 2.28 6.71
CA GLU A 144 -15.09 1.72 5.61
C GLU A 144 -16.56 1.63 6.00
N ARG A 145 -16.88 1.17 7.22
CA ARG A 145 -18.27 1.12 7.74
C ARG A 145 -18.88 2.51 7.83
N GLY A 146 -18.13 3.48 8.35
CA GLY A 146 -18.61 4.87 8.41
C GLY A 146 -18.78 5.53 7.03
N LEU A 147 -17.98 5.16 6.03
CA LEU A 147 -18.17 5.58 4.64
C LEU A 147 -19.46 4.98 4.04
N ALA A 148 -19.79 3.74 4.39
CA ALA A 148 -20.99 3.07 3.90
C ALA A 148 -22.30 3.75 4.33
N GLU A 149 -22.28 4.44 5.48
CA GLU A 149 -23.41 5.21 5.99
C GLU A 149 -23.62 6.56 5.27
N LEU A 150 -22.62 6.99 4.49
CA LEU A 150 -22.68 8.27 3.80
C LEU A 150 -23.32 8.12 2.41
N ASN A 151 -24.12 9.12 2.01
CA ASN A 151 -24.65 9.19 0.64
C ASN A 151 -23.62 9.86 -0.29
N ILE A 152 -22.51 9.18 -0.53
CA ILE A 152 -21.48 9.49 -1.52
C ILE A 152 -21.05 8.18 -2.18
N ASP A 153 -20.64 8.21 -3.43
CA ASP A 153 -20.02 7.04 -4.05
C ASP A 153 -18.60 6.88 -3.49
N TRP A 154 -18.44 5.90 -2.61
CA TRP A 154 -17.17 5.60 -1.97
C TRP A 154 -16.58 4.28 -2.46
N VAL A 155 -15.27 4.24 -2.52
CA VAL A 155 -14.51 3.01 -2.82
C VAL A 155 -13.37 2.89 -1.82
N SER A 156 -13.29 1.75 -1.13
CA SER A 156 -12.14 1.41 -0.30
C SER A 156 -11.24 0.44 -1.05
N LEU A 157 -9.99 0.83 -1.28
CA LEU A 157 -8.99 -0.04 -1.86
C LEU A 157 -8.21 -0.73 -0.73
N ARG A 158 -8.56 -2.00 -0.43
CA ARG A 158 -7.86 -2.86 0.54
C ARG A 158 -6.55 -3.34 -0.06
N ALA A 159 -5.54 -2.48 -0.04
CA ALA A 159 -4.24 -2.75 -0.62
C ALA A 159 -3.49 -3.85 0.14
N ALA A 160 -2.91 -4.82 -0.57
CA ALA A 160 -1.87 -5.71 -0.05
C ALA A 160 -0.61 -4.90 0.31
N LEU A 161 0.50 -5.57 0.67
CA LEU A 161 1.75 -4.86 0.97
C LEU A 161 2.25 -4.09 -0.26
N VAL A 162 2.13 -2.75 -0.21
CA VAL A 162 2.54 -1.89 -1.33
C VAL A 162 4.06 -1.75 -1.38
N TYR A 163 4.63 -1.93 -2.56
CA TYR A 163 6.05 -1.73 -2.80
C TYR A 163 6.29 -0.82 -4.03
N GLY A 164 7.47 -0.23 -4.08
CA GLY A 164 7.91 0.67 -5.14
C GLY A 164 9.13 1.48 -4.72
N PRO A 165 9.69 2.34 -5.59
CA PRO A 165 10.85 3.15 -5.28
C PRO A 165 10.64 4.04 -4.04
N GLY A 166 11.50 3.88 -3.03
CA GLY A 166 11.40 4.62 -1.76
C GLY A 166 10.63 3.90 -0.65
N VAL A 167 10.25 2.63 -0.86
CA VAL A 167 9.60 1.80 0.17
C VAL A 167 10.48 1.62 1.39
N LYS A 168 9.83 1.56 2.56
CA LYS A 168 10.50 1.41 3.88
C LYS A 168 10.08 0.09 4.56
N GLY A 169 10.52 -0.11 5.79
CA GLY A 169 10.10 -1.24 6.62
C GLY A 169 10.57 -2.60 6.12
N ASN A 170 9.70 -3.60 6.20
CA ASN A 170 10.03 -5.00 5.87
C ASN A 170 10.47 -5.19 4.42
N MET A 171 9.89 -4.46 3.46
CA MET A 171 10.30 -4.54 2.05
C MET A 171 11.74 -4.00 1.88
N ALA A 172 12.10 -2.91 2.54
CA ALA A 172 13.47 -2.40 2.51
C ALA A 172 14.47 -3.37 3.16
N GLN A 173 14.06 -4.14 4.18
CA GLN A 173 14.88 -5.23 4.75
C GLN A 173 15.09 -6.36 3.74
N LEU A 174 14.03 -6.76 3.04
CA LEU A 174 14.09 -7.78 2.00
C LEU A 174 15.00 -7.35 0.84
N MET A 175 14.94 -6.08 0.43
CA MET A 175 15.85 -5.51 -0.57
C MET A 175 17.32 -5.55 -0.11
N ARG A 176 17.58 -5.25 1.16
CA ARG A 176 18.97 -5.39 1.73
C ARG A 176 19.46 -6.83 1.69
N LEU A 177 18.57 -7.77 2.04
CA LEU A 177 18.89 -9.20 1.98
C LEU A 177 19.16 -9.66 0.55
N ALA A 178 18.37 -9.20 -0.43
CA ALA A 178 18.58 -9.49 -1.84
C ALA A 178 19.91 -8.94 -2.38
N ARG A 179 20.38 -7.80 -1.87
CA ARG A 179 21.69 -7.23 -2.22
C ARG A 179 22.87 -8.01 -1.68
N SER A 180 22.69 -8.79 -0.61
CA SER A 180 23.75 -9.64 -0.08
C SER A 180 24.20 -10.67 -1.12
N PRO A 181 25.52 -10.90 -1.31
CA PRO A 181 26.03 -11.91 -2.23
C PRO A 181 25.86 -13.35 -1.67
N LEU A 182 25.58 -13.49 -0.39
CA LEU A 182 25.54 -14.77 0.28
C LEU A 182 24.38 -15.65 -0.22
N PRO A 183 24.56 -16.96 -0.33
CA PRO A 183 23.46 -17.89 -0.56
C PRO A 183 22.49 -17.87 0.63
N LEU A 184 21.19 -17.93 0.34
CA LEU A 184 20.14 -17.80 1.35
C LEU A 184 19.35 -19.10 1.52
N PRO A 185 19.22 -19.63 2.75
CA PRO A 185 18.54 -20.88 3.06
C PRO A 185 17.01 -20.68 3.15
N LEU A 186 16.38 -20.11 2.12
CA LEU A 186 14.97 -19.73 2.14
C LEU A 186 14.05 -20.64 1.30
N GLY A 187 14.63 -21.55 0.51
CA GLY A 187 13.88 -22.40 -0.43
C GLY A 187 12.93 -23.41 0.23
N GLY A 188 13.05 -23.65 1.54
CA GLY A 188 12.14 -24.49 2.32
C GLY A 188 10.89 -23.75 2.81
N LEU A 189 10.88 -22.41 2.81
CA LEU A 189 9.73 -21.59 3.21
C LEU A 189 8.67 -21.60 2.10
N ARG A 190 7.48 -22.15 2.41
CA ARG A 190 6.38 -22.31 1.45
C ARG A 190 5.30 -21.23 1.55
N ALA A 191 5.34 -20.43 2.60
CA ALA A 191 4.39 -19.34 2.81
C ALA A 191 4.41 -18.35 1.64
N ARG A 192 3.22 -18.02 1.12
CA ARG A 192 3.05 -17.09 0.01
C ARG A 192 2.44 -15.79 0.48
N ARG A 193 2.86 -14.69 -0.11
CA ARG A 193 2.33 -13.35 0.19
C ARG A 193 1.97 -12.62 -1.08
N SER A 194 0.77 -12.05 -1.08
CA SER A 194 0.36 -11.07 -2.07
C SER A 194 1.03 -9.74 -1.78
N LEU A 195 1.56 -9.13 -2.83
CA LEU A 195 2.17 -7.81 -2.85
C LEU A 195 1.37 -6.89 -3.77
N LEU A 196 1.70 -5.61 -3.80
CA LEU A 196 1.09 -4.66 -4.71
C LEU A 196 2.13 -3.63 -5.17
N ALA A 197 2.49 -3.65 -6.44
CA ALA A 197 3.29 -2.60 -7.03
C ALA A 197 2.55 -1.25 -6.96
N VAL A 198 3.25 -0.17 -6.66
CA VAL A 198 2.64 1.16 -6.61
C VAL A 198 2.05 1.57 -7.98
N GLU A 199 2.63 1.09 -9.08
CA GLU A 199 2.13 1.25 -10.44
C GLU A 199 0.78 0.53 -10.65
N ASN A 200 0.63 -0.68 -10.09
CA ASN A 200 -0.62 -1.44 -10.14
C ASN A 200 -1.70 -0.79 -9.26
N LEU A 201 -1.33 -0.23 -8.10
CA LEU A 201 -2.24 0.57 -7.27
C LEU A 201 -2.72 1.81 -8.01
N LEU A 202 -1.84 2.51 -8.73
CA LEU A 202 -2.20 3.67 -9.52
C LEU A 202 -3.21 3.31 -10.63
N ALA A 203 -2.98 2.20 -11.34
CA ALA A 203 -3.94 1.68 -12.31
C ALA A 203 -5.29 1.31 -11.68
N ALA A 204 -5.29 0.76 -10.45
CA ALA A 204 -6.52 0.48 -9.72
C ALA A 204 -7.31 1.77 -9.38
N ILE A 205 -6.61 2.82 -8.96
CA ILE A 205 -7.22 4.14 -8.72
C ILE A 205 -7.82 4.69 -10.02
N GLU A 206 -7.12 4.59 -11.15
CA GLU A 206 -7.64 5.04 -12.44
C GLU A 206 -8.87 4.25 -12.88
N THR A 207 -8.86 2.93 -12.71
CA THR A 207 -10.03 2.09 -13.03
C THR A 207 -11.26 2.55 -12.24
N VAL A 208 -11.14 2.73 -10.92
CA VAL A 208 -12.29 3.19 -10.14
C VAL A 208 -12.69 4.64 -10.42
N LEU A 209 -11.77 5.50 -10.87
CA LEU A 209 -12.09 6.86 -11.33
C LEU A 209 -12.83 6.87 -12.67
N ALA A 210 -12.51 5.94 -13.57
CA ALA A 210 -13.11 5.82 -14.90
C ALA A 210 -14.48 5.12 -14.90
N THR A 211 -14.75 4.29 -13.89
CA THR A 211 -16.02 3.56 -13.77
C THR A 211 -17.18 4.54 -13.61
N GLN A 212 -18.21 4.45 -14.46
CA GLN A 212 -19.38 5.34 -14.42
C GLN A 212 -20.40 4.90 -13.38
N GLU A 213 -20.46 3.63 -13.06
CA GLU A 213 -21.39 3.06 -12.09
C GLU A 213 -21.01 3.46 -10.66
N THR A 214 -22.02 3.56 -9.79
CA THR A 214 -21.83 3.73 -8.36
C THR A 214 -21.29 2.42 -7.77
N LEU A 215 -20.16 2.50 -7.09
CA LEU A 215 -19.47 1.31 -6.57
C LEU A 215 -19.83 1.00 -5.11
N ARG A 216 -19.70 1.94 -4.20
CA ARG A 216 -20.06 1.90 -2.77
C ARG A 216 -19.63 0.61 -2.05
N ARG A 217 -18.39 0.18 -2.27
CA ARG A 217 -17.88 -1.08 -1.73
C ARG A 217 -16.36 -1.09 -1.59
N PRO A 218 -15.80 -2.01 -0.78
CA PRO A 218 -14.38 -2.30 -0.79
C PRO A 218 -13.98 -3.16 -1.99
N PHE A 219 -12.72 -3.02 -2.41
CA PHE A 219 -12.04 -3.90 -3.34
C PHE A 219 -10.67 -4.27 -2.78
N ILE A 220 -10.32 -5.54 -2.86
CA ILE A 220 -8.97 -6.03 -2.60
C ILE A 220 -8.10 -5.71 -3.81
N VAL A 221 -6.89 -5.19 -3.54
CA VAL A 221 -5.94 -4.82 -4.59
C VAL A 221 -4.60 -5.50 -4.32
N ALA A 222 -4.17 -6.35 -5.25
CA ALA A 222 -2.91 -7.07 -5.20
C ALA A 222 -2.37 -7.36 -6.60
N ASP A 223 -1.07 -7.54 -6.70
CA ASP A 223 -0.43 -8.03 -7.92
C ASP A 223 -0.93 -9.44 -8.30
N PRO A 224 -0.80 -9.84 -9.58
CA PRO A 224 -1.39 -11.10 -10.07
C PRO A 224 -0.91 -12.36 -9.35
N GLN A 225 0.31 -12.34 -8.84
CA GLN A 225 0.94 -13.54 -8.27
C GLN A 225 1.37 -13.32 -6.83
N ALA A 226 0.91 -14.19 -5.94
CA ALA A 226 1.47 -14.31 -4.60
C ALA A 226 2.79 -15.09 -4.67
N LEU A 227 3.84 -14.59 -4.02
CA LEU A 227 5.18 -15.15 -4.06
C LEU A 227 5.64 -15.61 -2.68
N THR A 228 6.46 -16.65 -2.63
CA THR A 228 7.25 -17.00 -1.46
C THR A 228 8.39 -15.99 -1.27
N VAL A 229 8.96 -15.94 -0.06
CA VAL A 229 10.12 -15.06 0.21
C VAL A 229 11.31 -15.43 -0.69
N ALA A 230 11.51 -16.72 -0.98
CA ALA A 230 12.52 -17.23 -1.89
C ALA A 230 12.34 -16.70 -3.32
N GLU A 231 11.11 -16.77 -3.84
CA GLU A 231 10.74 -16.23 -5.16
C GLU A 231 10.90 -14.69 -5.22
N MET A 232 10.52 -13.97 -4.15
CA MET A 232 10.73 -12.52 -4.06
C MET A 232 12.22 -12.14 -4.14
N ILE A 233 13.07 -12.82 -3.36
CA ILE A 233 14.53 -12.60 -3.38
C ILE A 233 15.10 -12.94 -4.77
N ALA A 234 14.67 -14.04 -5.37
CA ALA A 234 15.10 -14.43 -6.70
C ALA A 234 14.75 -13.37 -7.76
N ALA A 235 13.52 -12.85 -7.73
CA ALA A 235 13.09 -11.77 -8.62
C ALA A 235 13.91 -10.48 -8.41
N MET A 236 14.14 -10.10 -7.16
CA MET A 236 14.97 -8.94 -6.80
C MET A 236 16.41 -9.10 -7.28
N ARG A 237 17.01 -10.28 -7.10
CA ARG A 237 18.40 -10.57 -7.56
C ARG A 237 18.51 -10.57 -9.08
N ARG A 238 17.51 -11.09 -9.81
CA ARG A 238 17.43 -10.96 -11.27
C ARG A 238 17.46 -9.49 -11.71
N GLY A 239 16.74 -8.60 -11.00
CA GLY A 239 16.79 -7.16 -11.24
C GLY A 239 18.16 -6.53 -11.03
N LEU A 240 19.04 -7.16 -10.24
CA LEU A 240 20.46 -6.77 -10.06
C LEU A 240 21.40 -7.44 -11.07
N GLY A 241 20.89 -8.21 -12.03
CA GLY A 241 21.71 -9.02 -12.95
C GLY A 241 22.42 -10.19 -12.26
N ARG A 242 21.90 -10.68 -11.13
CA ARG A 242 22.51 -11.74 -10.32
C ARG A 242 21.69 -13.03 -10.35
N TRP A 243 22.39 -14.16 -10.15
CA TRP A 243 21.74 -15.44 -9.92
C TRP A 243 20.86 -15.39 -8.66
N PRO A 244 19.76 -16.17 -8.60
CA PRO A 244 18.88 -16.23 -7.44
C PRO A 244 19.59 -16.57 -6.14
N ASN A 245 20.54 -17.52 -6.18
CA ASN A 245 21.37 -17.98 -5.06
C ASN A 245 20.56 -18.23 -3.77
N VAL A 246 19.40 -18.87 -3.95
CA VAL A 246 18.49 -19.31 -2.89
C VAL A 246 18.47 -20.83 -2.94
N PHE A 247 18.74 -21.48 -1.82
CA PHE A 247 18.78 -22.95 -1.76
C PHE A 247 17.76 -23.49 -0.77
N TRP A 248 17.39 -24.75 -0.98
CA TRP A 248 16.48 -25.44 -0.10
C TRP A 248 17.14 -25.73 1.26
N PHE A 249 16.43 -25.41 2.33
CA PHE A 249 16.83 -25.70 3.70
C PHE A 249 15.58 -26.04 4.51
N PRO A 250 15.60 -27.04 5.41
CA PRO A 250 14.43 -27.42 6.19
C PRO A 250 13.90 -26.25 7.01
N ALA A 251 12.60 -25.93 6.85
CA ALA A 251 11.97 -24.81 7.55
C ALA A 251 12.03 -24.97 9.08
N THR A 252 11.93 -26.20 9.58
CA THR A 252 12.06 -26.50 11.02
C THR A 252 13.43 -26.17 11.60
N LEU A 253 14.51 -26.48 10.86
CA LEU A 253 15.87 -26.11 11.30
C LEU A 253 16.08 -24.58 11.23
N LEU A 254 15.52 -23.93 10.22
CA LEU A 254 15.54 -22.48 10.14
C LEU A 254 14.80 -21.84 11.32
N GLU A 255 13.63 -22.38 11.67
CA GLU A 255 12.86 -21.95 12.84
C GLU A 255 13.65 -22.04 14.13
N HIS A 256 14.28 -23.20 14.37
CA HIS A 256 15.12 -23.40 15.56
C HIS A 256 16.28 -22.40 15.61
N SER A 257 16.90 -22.11 14.46
CA SER A 257 17.99 -21.13 14.37
C SER A 257 17.52 -19.73 14.73
N PHE A 258 16.34 -19.29 14.24
CA PHE A 258 15.76 -18.01 14.59
C PHE A 258 15.35 -17.94 16.05
N ARG A 259 14.78 -19.03 16.60
CA ARG A 259 14.40 -19.13 18.01
C ARG A 259 15.63 -19.05 18.93
N ALA A 260 16.70 -19.78 18.61
CA ALA A 260 17.97 -19.73 19.35
C ALA A 260 18.61 -18.33 19.32
N ALA A 261 18.41 -17.58 18.24
CA ALA A 261 18.87 -16.21 18.09
C ALA A 261 17.92 -15.16 18.72
N GLY A 262 16.83 -15.56 19.39
CA GLY A 262 15.82 -14.64 19.97
C GLY A 262 15.02 -13.86 18.93
N ARG A 263 14.90 -14.37 17.69
CA ARG A 263 14.28 -13.69 16.55
C ARG A 263 12.97 -14.35 16.08
N ASN A 264 12.15 -14.85 16.98
CA ASN A 264 10.91 -15.56 16.67
C ASN A 264 9.97 -14.73 15.77
N GLU A 265 9.74 -13.46 16.10
CA GLU A 265 8.90 -12.57 15.29
C GLU A 265 9.41 -12.42 13.84
N ALA A 266 10.73 -12.45 13.64
CA ALA A 266 11.27 -12.36 12.29
C ALA A 266 10.97 -13.63 11.49
N TYR A 267 11.02 -14.81 12.12
CA TYR A 267 10.62 -16.07 11.51
C TYR A 267 9.12 -16.09 11.17
N GLU A 268 8.25 -15.71 12.11
CA GLU A 268 6.80 -15.63 11.89
C GLU A 268 6.43 -14.72 10.71
N ARG A 269 7.14 -13.60 10.56
CA ARG A 269 6.97 -12.71 9.40
C ARG A 269 7.38 -13.37 8.08
N LEU A 270 8.31 -14.31 8.09
CA LEU A 270 8.78 -15.03 6.89
C LEU A 270 7.90 -16.24 6.58
N SER A 271 7.40 -16.95 7.62
CA SER A 271 6.68 -18.21 7.50
C SER A 271 5.15 -18.07 7.41
N GLY A 272 4.59 -16.88 7.65
CA GLY A 272 3.15 -16.66 7.59
C GLY A 272 2.65 -16.36 6.17
N SER A 273 1.60 -17.05 5.72
CA SER A 273 0.95 -16.78 4.44
C SER A 273 -0.06 -15.63 4.53
N LEU A 274 -0.18 -14.87 3.47
CA LEU A 274 -1.25 -13.89 3.26
C LEU A 274 -1.51 -13.77 1.75
N VAL A 275 -2.47 -14.54 1.26
CA VAL A 275 -2.84 -14.57 -0.15
C VAL A 275 -4.23 -13.98 -0.33
N VAL A 276 -4.38 -13.12 -1.32
CA VAL A 276 -5.64 -12.42 -1.60
C VAL A 276 -6.02 -12.56 -3.06
N ASP A 277 -7.32 -12.48 -3.35
CA ASP A 277 -7.87 -12.53 -4.71
C ASP A 277 -8.43 -11.15 -5.12
N PRO A 278 -7.83 -10.46 -6.09
CA PRO A 278 -8.32 -9.18 -6.60
C PRO A 278 -9.41 -9.30 -7.68
N ALA A 279 -9.99 -10.46 -7.89
CA ALA A 279 -10.93 -10.73 -8.98
C ALA A 279 -12.13 -9.76 -9.02
N ALA A 280 -12.59 -9.26 -7.87
CA ALA A 280 -13.70 -8.31 -7.83
C ALA A 280 -13.35 -6.97 -8.53
N LEU A 281 -12.14 -6.48 -8.36
CA LEU A 281 -11.66 -5.29 -9.04
C LEU A 281 -11.39 -5.55 -10.53
N MET A 282 -10.88 -6.75 -10.86
CA MET A 282 -10.67 -7.14 -12.26
C MET A 282 -11.99 -7.21 -13.05
N ARG A 283 -13.09 -7.62 -12.42
CA ARG A 283 -14.43 -7.66 -13.06
C ARG A 283 -14.96 -6.28 -13.49
N ILE A 284 -14.50 -5.21 -12.86
CA ILE A 284 -14.83 -3.83 -13.27
C ILE A 284 -13.80 -3.22 -14.22
N GLY A 285 -12.93 -4.05 -14.82
CA GLY A 285 -12.00 -3.66 -15.87
C GLY A 285 -10.57 -3.37 -15.43
N TRP A 286 -10.23 -3.56 -14.13
CA TRP A 286 -8.85 -3.41 -13.71
C TRP A 286 -7.95 -4.52 -14.26
N THR A 287 -6.87 -4.12 -14.93
CA THR A 287 -5.82 -5.02 -15.36
C THR A 287 -4.50 -4.52 -14.79
N PRO A 288 -3.82 -5.30 -13.93
CA PRO A 288 -2.54 -4.88 -13.37
C PRO A 288 -1.48 -4.78 -14.48
N PRO A 289 -0.89 -3.60 -14.72
CA PRO A 289 0.07 -3.41 -15.81
C PRO A 289 1.41 -4.12 -15.56
N LEU A 290 1.66 -4.59 -14.34
CA LEU A 290 2.95 -5.11 -13.95
C LEU A 290 2.81 -6.46 -13.23
N ALA A 291 3.48 -7.49 -13.75
CA ALA A 291 3.61 -8.77 -13.04
C ALA A 291 4.50 -8.61 -11.79
N THR A 292 4.19 -9.36 -10.72
CA THR A 292 4.85 -9.23 -9.41
C THR A 292 6.37 -9.36 -9.49
N GLU A 293 6.87 -10.37 -10.19
CA GLU A 293 8.32 -10.59 -10.34
C GLU A 293 9.01 -9.46 -11.11
N VAL A 294 8.36 -8.96 -12.16
CA VAL A 294 8.87 -7.83 -12.96
C VAL A 294 8.92 -6.56 -12.10
N GLY A 295 7.89 -6.32 -11.28
CA GLY A 295 7.85 -5.18 -10.36
C GLY A 295 8.98 -5.22 -9.33
N LEU A 296 9.23 -6.38 -8.73
CA LEU A 296 10.34 -6.56 -7.79
C LEU A 296 11.72 -6.39 -8.44
N ALA A 297 11.89 -6.88 -9.68
CA ALA A 297 13.12 -6.67 -10.43
C ALA A 297 13.34 -5.18 -10.74
N ARG A 298 12.32 -4.46 -11.23
CA ARG A 298 12.37 -3.01 -11.48
C ARG A 298 12.64 -2.20 -10.21
N LEU A 299 12.07 -2.60 -9.07
CA LEU A 299 12.35 -1.98 -7.78
C LEU A 299 13.84 -1.98 -7.45
N MET A 300 14.53 -3.10 -7.73
CA MET A 300 15.96 -3.22 -7.47
C MET A 300 16.80 -2.44 -8.48
N GLN A 301 16.42 -2.40 -9.75
CA GLN A 301 17.06 -1.58 -10.78
C GLN A 301 16.99 -0.08 -10.41
N ALA A 302 15.78 0.42 -10.08
CA ALA A 302 15.60 1.80 -9.65
C ALA A 302 16.38 2.17 -8.37
N ALA A 303 16.70 1.19 -7.55
CA ALA A 303 17.51 1.39 -6.35
C ALA A 303 19.02 1.43 -6.65
N LEU A 304 19.48 0.83 -7.74
CA LEU A 304 20.86 0.99 -8.26
C LEU A 304 21.07 2.37 -8.86
N ASP A 305 20.12 2.84 -9.65
CA ASP A 305 20.20 4.15 -10.32
C ASP A 305 20.29 5.32 -9.32
N ARG A 306 19.76 5.14 -8.12
CA ARG A 306 19.78 6.15 -7.03
C ARG A 306 21.05 6.13 -6.18
N ASP A 307 21.80 5.05 -6.18
CA ASP A 307 22.99 4.86 -5.34
C ASP A 307 24.15 4.23 -6.14
N PRO A 308 24.70 4.94 -7.16
CA PRO A 308 25.75 4.41 -8.03
C PRO A 308 27.08 4.18 -7.31
N ILE A 309 27.27 4.72 -6.09
CA ILE A 309 28.56 4.67 -5.37
C ILE A 309 28.81 3.30 -4.71
N GLN A 310 27.81 2.47 -4.47
CA GLN A 310 27.99 1.16 -3.84
C GLN A 310 28.42 0.03 -4.79
N LEU A 311 28.32 0.21 -6.10
CA LEU A 311 28.73 -0.80 -7.09
C LEU A 311 30.24 -1.01 -7.16
N ASN A 312 31.06 0.01 -6.88
CA ASN A 312 32.52 -0.08 -6.95
C ASN A 312 33.22 -0.73 -5.73
N ARG A 313 32.45 -1.13 -4.68
CA ARG A 313 33.03 -1.78 -3.49
C ARG A 313 32.90 -3.31 -3.47
N ILE A 314 32.31 -3.92 -4.52
CA ILE A 314 32.05 -5.37 -4.55
C ILE A 314 32.86 -6.06 -5.68
N THR A 315 33.70 -5.33 -6.41
CA THR A 315 34.55 -5.85 -7.48
C THR A 315 36.04 -5.75 -7.09
N VAL A 316 36.41 -6.24 -5.92
CA VAL A 316 37.80 -6.60 -5.59
C VAL A 316 37.78 -7.89 -4.78
#